data_ab8cac05e46f0c839a147f76e158d7d4
#
_entry.id   ab8cac05e46f0c839a147f76e158d7d4
#
_cell.length_a   1.000
_cell.length_b   1.000
_cell.length_c   1.000
_cell.angle_alpha   90.00
_cell.angle_beta   90.00
_cell.angle_gamma   90.00
#
_symmetry.space_group_name_H-M   'P 1'
#
loop_
_entity.id
_entity.type
_entity.pdbx_description
1 polymer ?
#
loop_
_entity_poly.entity_id
_entity_poly.type
_entity_poly.pdbx_seq_one_letter_code
_entity_poly.pdbx_strand_id
1 'polypeptide(L)'
;EKGYFCKKENGEYFVAGVWPGKVHFPDVLNKEAREWFGNKYQVLLDQGIEGFWNDMNEPSIFFAQDRMDETFDKIAELKDKNLDLDTFQQFTDLVGSLANNTDDFKKFYHNVDGKMMRHDKVHNLFGYNMTRAAGEAFERLSPEKRILMFSRSSYIGMHRYGGIWTGDNKSWWNHLLLNLRMMPSLNMVGILYTGADIGGFGADATEDLVMRWTQLAMFSPLMRNHSAMGTREQEVYRFDHIEEFRKIINIRYG
;
A
#
# COMPACT_ATOMS: atom_id res chain seq x y z
N GLU A 1 15.49 -3.08 -21.98
CA GLU A 1 16.83 -2.70 -22.50
C GLU A 1 17.64 -1.87 -21.48
N LYS A 2 17.02 -0.96 -20.71
CA LYS A 2 17.72 -0.07 -19.74
C LYS A 2 17.96 -0.69 -18.35
N GLY A 3 17.45 -1.90 -18.07
CA GLY A 3 17.66 -2.57 -16.78
C GLY A 3 16.93 -1.94 -15.59
N TYR A 4 15.82 -1.23 -15.80
CA TYR A 4 15.08 -0.47 -14.78
C TYR A 4 14.13 -1.32 -13.91
N PHE A 5 14.12 -2.62 -14.11
CA PHE A 5 13.24 -3.53 -13.36
C PHE A 5 14.03 -4.52 -12.54
N CYS A 6 13.45 -4.95 -11.43
CA CYS A 6 14.03 -5.96 -10.55
C CYS A 6 14.28 -7.27 -11.30
N LYS A 7 15.37 -7.95 -10.97
CA LYS A 7 15.81 -9.17 -11.62
C LYS A 7 15.91 -10.33 -10.63
N LYS A 8 15.76 -11.54 -11.16
CA LYS A 8 16.15 -12.77 -10.45
C LYS A 8 17.68 -12.89 -10.39
N GLU A 9 18.18 -13.85 -9.62
CA GLU A 9 19.61 -14.13 -9.50
C GLU A 9 20.27 -14.50 -10.84
N ASN A 10 19.52 -15.18 -11.71
CA ASN A 10 19.97 -15.56 -13.05
C ASN A 10 19.98 -14.41 -14.09
N GLY A 11 19.60 -13.20 -13.68
CA GLY A 11 19.55 -12.00 -14.52
C GLY A 11 18.24 -11.80 -15.29
N GLU A 12 17.30 -12.74 -15.26
CA GLU A 12 15.97 -12.59 -15.81
C GLU A 12 15.14 -11.58 -15.02
N TYR A 13 14.15 -10.95 -15.67
CA TYR A 13 13.23 -10.08 -14.97
C TYR A 13 12.33 -10.86 -14.01
N PHE A 14 12.19 -10.34 -12.80
CA PHE A 14 11.22 -10.88 -11.85
C PHE A 14 9.79 -10.54 -12.27
N VAL A 15 8.93 -11.56 -12.28
CA VAL A 15 7.51 -11.45 -12.64
C VAL A 15 6.66 -11.95 -11.50
N ALA A 16 5.66 -11.16 -11.11
CA ALA A 16 4.68 -11.57 -10.13
C ALA A 16 3.29 -11.01 -10.44
N GLY A 17 2.27 -11.59 -9.84
CA GLY A 17 0.89 -11.15 -9.98
C GLY A 17 0.52 -10.07 -8.98
N VAL A 18 -0.17 -9.06 -9.46
CA VAL A 18 -0.81 -7.98 -8.70
C VAL A 18 -2.18 -7.68 -9.34
N TRP A 19 -2.91 -6.62 -8.90
CA TRP A 19 -4.25 -6.33 -9.43
C TRP A 19 -4.37 -6.33 -10.97
N PRO A 20 -3.49 -5.70 -11.76
CA PRO A 20 -3.58 -5.76 -13.23
C PRO A 20 -3.08 -7.08 -13.85
N GLY A 21 -2.73 -8.08 -13.05
CA GLY A 21 -2.18 -9.36 -13.51
C GLY A 21 -0.66 -9.44 -13.36
N LYS A 22 0.03 -10.08 -14.31
CA LYS A 22 1.49 -10.26 -14.28
C LYS A 22 2.20 -8.95 -14.62
N VAL A 23 3.13 -8.55 -13.74
CA VAL A 23 3.89 -7.29 -13.88
C VAL A 23 5.37 -7.48 -13.60
N HIS A 24 6.17 -6.52 -14.04
CA HIS A 24 7.54 -6.30 -13.59
C HIS A 24 7.57 -5.21 -12.53
N PHE A 25 8.45 -5.33 -11.55
CA PHE A 25 8.61 -4.35 -10.48
C PHE A 25 9.73 -3.37 -10.84
N PRO A 26 9.48 -2.04 -10.83
CA PRO A 26 10.53 -1.06 -11.05
C PRO A 26 11.58 -1.15 -9.95
N ASP A 27 12.85 -1.07 -10.31
CA ASP A 27 13.95 -1.07 -9.35
C ASP A 27 14.15 0.35 -8.78
N VAL A 28 13.23 0.76 -7.90
CA VAL A 28 13.23 2.11 -7.31
C VAL A 28 14.43 2.38 -6.38
N LEU A 29 15.22 1.36 -6.03
CA LEU A 29 16.47 1.53 -5.31
C LEU A 29 17.62 1.96 -6.25
N ASN A 30 17.52 1.63 -7.53
CA ASN A 30 18.41 2.12 -8.58
C ASN A 30 18.08 3.60 -8.89
N LYS A 31 19.09 4.48 -8.87
CA LYS A 31 18.90 5.91 -9.07
C LYS A 31 18.26 6.24 -10.42
N GLU A 32 18.75 5.65 -11.51
CA GLU A 32 18.25 5.93 -12.86
C GLU A 32 16.81 5.40 -13.07
N ALA A 33 16.53 4.20 -12.52
CA ALA A 33 15.20 3.62 -12.57
C ALA A 33 14.21 4.43 -11.71
N ARG A 34 14.63 4.93 -10.55
CA ARG A 34 13.84 5.81 -9.70
C ARG A 34 13.50 7.12 -10.41
N GLU A 35 14.45 7.75 -11.06
CA GLU A 35 14.23 8.97 -11.84
C GLU A 35 13.28 8.71 -13.02
N TRP A 36 13.49 7.61 -13.75
CA TRP A 36 12.58 7.19 -14.83
C TRP A 36 11.15 6.97 -14.32
N PHE A 37 10.98 6.28 -13.20
CA PHE A 37 9.67 6.02 -12.60
C PHE A 37 8.99 7.32 -12.16
N GLY A 38 9.71 8.20 -11.46
CA GLY A 38 9.20 9.50 -11.04
C GLY A 38 8.74 10.37 -12.20
N ASN A 39 9.47 10.37 -13.32
CA ASN A 39 9.09 11.12 -14.51
C ASN A 39 7.76 10.63 -15.15
N LYS A 40 7.27 9.43 -14.81
CA LYS A 40 5.96 8.94 -15.30
C LYS A 40 4.76 9.67 -14.68
N TYR A 41 4.95 10.32 -13.54
CA TYR A 41 3.90 11.16 -12.95
C TYR A 41 3.55 12.39 -13.82
N GLN A 42 4.42 12.80 -14.75
CA GLN A 42 4.16 13.91 -15.67
C GLN A 42 2.82 13.78 -16.40
N VAL A 43 2.51 12.57 -16.87
CA VAL A 43 1.25 12.30 -17.62
C VAL A 43 0.00 12.67 -16.79
N LEU A 44 0.06 12.47 -15.48
CA LEU A 44 -1.04 12.79 -14.56
C LEU A 44 -1.03 14.25 -14.14
N LEU A 45 0.16 14.83 -13.93
CA LEU A 45 0.33 16.25 -13.64
C LEU A 45 -0.18 17.13 -14.80
N ASP A 46 0.07 16.73 -16.03
CA ASP A 46 -0.42 17.43 -17.24
C ASP A 46 -1.95 17.43 -17.34
N GLN A 47 -2.62 16.47 -16.67
CA GLN A 47 -4.08 16.41 -16.55
C GLN A 47 -4.62 17.21 -15.36
N GLY A 48 -3.76 17.90 -14.61
CA GLY A 48 -4.13 18.71 -13.44
C GLY A 48 -4.31 17.92 -12.15
N ILE A 49 -3.82 16.68 -12.08
CA ILE A 49 -3.86 15.88 -10.84
C ILE A 49 -2.76 16.36 -9.90
N GLU A 50 -3.14 16.75 -8.69
CA GLU A 50 -2.23 17.32 -7.67
C GLU A 50 -2.19 16.49 -6.36
N GLY A 51 -2.81 15.31 -6.35
CA GLY A 51 -2.83 14.41 -5.22
C GLY A 51 -2.68 12.96 -5.62
N PHE A 52 -1.77 12.25 -4.97
CA PHE A 52 -1.43 10.86 -5.27
C PHE A 52 -1.32 10.03 -4.00
N TRP A 53 -1.62 8.74 -4.12
CA TRP A 53 -1.17 7.78 -3.13
C TRP A 53 -0.46 6.60 -3.78
N ASN A 54 0.57 6.09 -3.11
CA ASN A 54 1.25 4.87 -3.45
C ASN A 54 0.70 3.74 -2.57
N ASP A 55 -0.17 2.94 -3.17
CA ASP A 55 -0.71 1.74 -2.55
C ASP A 55 0.03 0.49 -3.01
N MET A 56 -0.05 -0.60 -2.26
CA MET A 56 0.50 -1.91 -2.59
C MET A 56 2.03 -1.90 -2.80
N ASN A 57 2.71 -0.97 -2.21
CA ASN A 57 4.14 -0.69 -2.44
C ASN A 57 5.10 -1.23 -1.38
N GLU A 58 4.79 -2.36 -0.78
CA GLU A 58 5.71 -3.15 0.07
C GLU A 58 6.85 -3.84 -0.72
N PRO A 59 6.74 -4.42 -1.92
CA PRO A 59 5.58 -4.57 -2.79
C PRO A 59 4.61 -5.67 -2.34
N SER A 60 3.32 -5.44 -2.52
CA SER A 60 2.31 -6.48 -2.34
C SER A 60 2.34 -7.43 -3.54
N ILE A 61 2.56 -8.71 -3.28
CA ILE A 61 2.67 -9.76 -4.30
C ILE A 61 1.57 -10.78 -4.05
N PHE A 62 0.64 -10.93 -5.00
CA PHE A 62 -0.41 -11.96 -4.90
C PHE A 62 0.18 -13.35 -5.10
N PHE A 63 1.12 -13.47 -6.04
CA PHE A 63 1.92 -14.67 -6.26
C PHE A 63 3.15 -14.33 -7.10
N ALA A 64 4.29 -14.96 -6.81
CA ALA A 64 5.38 -15.04 -7.76
C ALA A 64 5.09 -16.14 -8.77
N GLN A 65 5.49 -15.98 -10.05
CA GLN A 65 5.17 -16.95 -11.09
C GLN A 65 5.68 -18.36 -10.73
N ASP A 66 6.92 -18.46 -10.28
CA ASP A 66 7.52 -19.74 -9.90
C ASP A 66 6.75 -20.43 -8.76
N ARG A 67 6.25 -19.67 -7.78
CA ARG A 67 5.43 -20.21 -6.68
C ARG A 67 4.06 -20.67 -7.17
N MET A 68 3.47 -19.95 -8.09
CA MET A 68 2.19 -20.37 -8.69
C MET A 68 2.33 -21.74 -9.36
N ASP A 69 3.38 -21.90 -10.18
CA ASP A 69 3.65 -23.14 -10.91
C ASP A 69 3.86 -24.32 -9.92
N GLU A 70 4.73 -24.13 -8.92
CA GLU A 70 4.96 -25.12 -7.85
C GLU A 70 3.69 -25.47 -7.06
N THR A 71 2.81 -24.50 -6.84
CA THR A 71 1.56 -24.69 -6.11
C THR A 71 0.57 -25.51 -6.93
N PHE A 72 0.43 -25.24 -8.22
CA PHE A 72 -0.41 -26.03 -9.11
C PHE A 72 0.07 -27.47 -9.26
N ASP A 73 1.38 -27.69 -9.33
CA ASP A 73 1.94 -29.05 -9.36
C ASP A 73 1.57 -29.84 -8.09
N LYS A 74 1.72 -29.22 -6.92
CA LYS A 74 1.34 -29.83 -5.64
C LYS A 74 -0.17 -30.07 -5.51
N ILE A 75 -1.01 -29.14 -6.01
CA ILE A 75 -2.46 -29.31 -6.04
C ILE A 75 -2.84 -30.46 -6.97
N ALA A 76 -2.16 -30.63 -8.11
CA ALA A 76 -2.40 -31.72 -9.03
C ALA A 76 -2.17 -33.11 -8.38
N GLU A 77 -1.22 -33.22 -7.43
CA GLU A 77 -0.99 -34.45 -6.66
C GLU A 77 -2.17 -34.81 -5.73
N LEU A 78 -3.06 -33.86 -5.43
CA LEU A 78 -4.24 -34.07 -4.59
C LEU A 78 -5.48 -34.54 -5.40
N LYS A 79 -5.44 -34.49 -6.74
CA LYS A 79 -6.57 -34.71 -7.64
C LYS A 79 -7.33 -36.00 -7.40
N ASP A 80 -6.61 -37.07 -7.13
CA ASP A 80 -7.19 -38.42 -6.97
C ASP A 80 -7.25 -38.86 -5.49
N LYS A 81 -6.95 -37.95 -4.55
CA LYS A 81 -7.05 -38.22 -3.12
C LYS A 81 -8.46 -37.98 -2.60
N ASN A 82 -8.85 -38.65 -1.55
CA ASN A 82 -10.06 -38.35 -0.81
C ASN A 82 -9.85 -36.98 -0.10
N LEU A 83 -10.79 -36.06 -0.28
CA LEU A 83 -10.79 -34.76 0.43
C LEU A 83 -11.32 -34.91 1.86
N ASP A 84 -10.60 -35.67 2.68
CA ASP A 84 -10.78 -35.65 4.12
C ASP A 84 -10.27 -34.32 4.73
N LEU A 85 -10.38 -34.16 6.03
CA LEU A 85 -10.00 -32.92 6.71
C LEU A 85 -8.52 -32.54 6.49
N ASP A 86 -7.64 -33.54 6.52
CA ASP A 86 -6.19 -33.32 6.36
C ASP A 86 -5.83 -32.88 4.95
N THR A 87 -6.42 -33.56 3.94
CA THR A 87 -6.19 -33.17 2.52
C THR A 87 -6.82 -31.83 2.19
N PHE A 88 -7.98 -31.48 2.76
CA PHE A 88 -8.59 -30.18 2.63
C PHE A 88 -7.72 -29.08 3.26
N GLN A 89 -7.15 -29.34 4.44
CA GLN A 89 -6.23 -28.41 5.08
C GLN A 89 -4.97 -28.19 4.24
N GLN A 90 -4.37 -29.26 3.69
CA GLN A 90 -3.24 -29.15 2.78
C GLN A 90 -3.55 -28.27 1.56
N PHE A 91 -4.72 -28.46 0.95
CA PHE A 91 -5.16 -27.64 -0.18
C PHE A 91 -5.30 -26.17 0.21
N THR A 92 -5.95 -25.86 1.33
CA THR A 92 -6.12 -24.47 1.79
C THR A 92 -4.80 -23.80 2.15
N ASP A 93 -3.86 -24.53 2.75
CA ASP A 93 -2.53 -24.03 3.07
C ASP A 93 -1.71 -23.74 1.81
N LEU A 94 -1.77 -24.60 0.80
CA LEU A 94 -1.13 -24.39 -0.50
C LEU A 94 -1.63 -23.11 -1.17
N VAL A 95 -2.95 -22.93 -1.24
CA VAL A 95 -3.57 -21.72 -1.82
C VAL A 95 -3.26 -20.48 -0.97
N GLY A 96 -3.36 -20.58 0.34
CA GLY A 96 -3.08 -19.50 1.29
C GLY A 96 -1.62 -19.04 1.25
N SER A 97 -0.70 -19.95 0.90
CA SER A 97 0.74 -19.61 0.81
C SER A 97 1.13 -18.76 -0.39
N LEU A 98 0.23 -18.54 -1.35
CA LEU A 98 0.51 -17.77 -2.56
C LEU A 98 0.70 -16.28 -2.28
N ALA A 99 -0.18 -15.68 -1.48
CA ALA A 99 -0.24 -14.22 -1.32
C ALA A 99 0.77 -13.71 -0.29
N ASN A 100 1.49 -12.66 -0.66
CA ASN A 100 2.44 -11.93 0.21
C ASN A 100 3.44 -12.85 0.95
N ASN A 101 3.89 -13.90 0.27
CA ASN A 101 4.81 -14.86 0.85
C ASN A 101 6.21 -14.25 0.97
N THR A 102 6.74 -14.21 2.19
CA THR A 102 8.06 -13.62 2.46
C THR A 102 9.23 -14.32 1.77
N ASP A 103 9.06 -15.59 1.37
CA ASP A 103 10.08 -16.29 0.59
C ASP A 103 10.16 -15.77 -0.85
N ASP A 104 9.11 -15.16 -1.38
CA ASP A 104 9.16 -14.54 -2.69
C ASP A 104 10.02 -13.27 -2.70
N PHE A 105 10.17 -12.60 -1.54
CA PHE A 105 11.09 -11.48 -1.37
C PHE A 105 12.57 -11.88 -1.49
N LYS A 106 12.89 -13.15 -1.39
CA LYS A 106 14.24 -13.69 -1.61
C LYS A 106 14.56 -14.00 -3.07
N LYS A 107 13.55 -13.93 -3.96
CA LYS A 107 13.68 -14.33 -5.37
C LYS A 107 14.11 -13.19 -6.30
N PHE A 108 14.15 -11.95 -5.83
CA PHE A 108 14.52 -10.82 -6.68
C PHE A 108 15.46 -9.83 -6.01
N TYR A 109 16.13 -9.07 -6.86
CA TYR A 109 17.26 -8.22 -6.51
C TYR A 109 17.11 -6.83 -7.08
N HIS A 110 17.72 -5.89 -6.39
CA HIS A 110 17.87 -4.48 -6.73
C HIS A 110 19.33 -4.17 -7.09
N ASN A 111 19.54 -3.32 -8.08
CA ASN A 111 20.86 -2.78 -8.39
C ASN A 111 21.06 -1.46 -7.63
N VAL A 112 21.76 -1.52 -6.52
CA VAL A 112 22.09 -0.34 -5.70
C VAL A 112 23.54 0.05 -5.99
N ASP A 113 23.74 1.09 -6.77
CA ASP A 113 25.08 1.61 -7.16
C ASP A 113 26.04 0.50 -7.70
N GLY A 114 25.49 -0.35 -8.58
CA GLY A 114 26.24 -1.46 -9.20
C GLY A 114 26.30 -2.73 -8.37
N LYS A 115 25.83 -2.71 -7.12
CA LYS A 115 25.76 -3.87 -6.25
C LYS A 115 24.37 -4.48 -6.22
N MET A 116 24.28 -5.77 -6.55
CA MET A 116 23.01 -6.50 -6.47
C MET A 116 22.66 -6.81 -5.02
N MET A 117 21.52 -6.33 -4.56
CA MET A 117 21.00 -6.54 -3.21
C MET A 117 19.66 -7.28 -3.27
N ARG A 118 19.56 -8.40 -2.56
CA ARG A 118 18.33 -9.18 -2.49
C ARG A 118 17.24 -8.39 -1.75
N HIS A 119 16.02 -8.44 -2.26
CA HIS A 119 14.91 -7.60 -1.77
C HIS A 119 14.63 -7.78 -0.27
N ASP A 120 14.68 -8.99 0.27
CA ASP A 120 14.44 -9.24 1.70
C ASP A 120 15.39 -8.47 2.64
N LYS A 121 16.57 -8.05 2.14
CA LYS A 121 17.54 -7.24 2.89
C LYS A 121 17.26 -5.74 2.84
N VAL A 122 16.47 -5.30 1.88
CA VAL A 122 16.14 -3.91 1.62
C VAL A 122 14.63 -3.65 1.51
N HIS A 123 13.83 -4.62 1.91
CA HIS A 123 12.38 -4.62 1.80
C HIS A 123 11.74 -3.29 2.27
N ASN A 124 12.09 -2.82 3.45
CA ASN A 124 11.54 -1.59 4.01
C ASN A 124 11.90 -0.31 3.22
N LEU A 125 12.88 -0.40 2.32
CA LEU A 125 13.29 0.74 1.48
C LEU A 125 12.54 0.80 0.15
N PHE A 126 11.75 -0.21 -0.22
CA PHE A 126 11.06 -0.23 -1.51
C PHE A 126 9.99 0.87 -1.58
N GLY A 127 9.00 0.86 -0.67
CA GLY A 127 7.96 1.89 -0.62
C GLY A 127 8.52 3.29 -0.32
N TYR A 128 9.55 3.37 0.53
CA TYR A 128 10.29 4.61 0.74
C TYR A 128 10.83 5.19 -0.57
N ASN A 129 11.56 4.40 -1.37
CA ASN A 129 12.15 4.89 -2.62
C ASN A 129 11.13 5.10 -3.72
N MET A 130 10.00 4.40 -3.73
CA MET A 130 8.89 4.69 -4.63
C MET A 130 8.30 6.09 -4.33
N THR A 131 8.06 6.40 -3.08
CA THR A 131 7.58 7.73 -2.65
C THR A 131 8.63 8.81 -2.89
N ARG A 132 9.90 8.51 -2.66
CA ARG A 132 11.02 9.38 -2.99
C ARG A 132 11.09 9.70 -4.49
N ALA A 133 10.86 8.70 -5.35
CA ALA A 133 10.81 8.89 -6.80
C ALA A 133 9.75 9.92 -7.20
N ALA A 134 8.57 9.84 -6.60
CA ALA A 134 7.50 10.82 -6.80
C ALA A 134 7.87 12.21 -6.29
N GLY A 135 8.33 12.33 -5.04
CA GLY A 135 8.69 13.61 -4.44
C GLY A 135 9.81 14.32 -5.20
N GLU A 136 10.91 13.62 -5.52
CA GLU A 136 12.01 14.18 -6.34
C GLU A 136 11.54 14.59 -7.75
N ALA A 137 10.54 13.88 -8.32
CA ALA A 137 9.97 14.25 -9.60
C ALA A 137 9.09 15.51 -9.49
N PHE A 138 8.24 15.60 -8.47
CA PHE A 138 7.37 16.77 -8.28
C PHE A 138 8.15 18.05 -8.13
N GLU A 139 9.28 18.05 -7.41
CA GLU A 139 10.19 19.21 -7.30
C GLU A 139 10.75 19.66 -8.65
N ARG A 140 10.94 18.75 -9.61
CA ARG A 140 11.43 19.08 -10.95
C ARG A 140 10.31 19.45 -11.92
N LEU A 141 9.18 18.73 -11.85
CA LEU A 141 8.09 18.80 -12.83
C LEU A 141 7.08 19.92 -12.51
N SER A 142 6.92 20.27 -11.23
CA SER A 142 5.97 21.27 -10.76
C SER A 142 6.50 22.01 -9.53
N PRO A 143 7.64 22.72 -9.64
CA PRO A 143 8.32 23.33 -8.50
C PRO A 143 7.50 24.41 -7.77
N GLU A 144 6.50 24.97 -8.46
CA GLU A 144 5.58 25.98 -7.93
C GLU A 144 4.40 25.40 -7.14
N LYS A 145 4.23 24.07 -7.18
CA LYS A 145 3.08 23.40 -6.57
C LYS A 145 3.47 22.50 -5.40
N ARG A 146 2.59 22.41 -4.42
CA ARG A 146 2.64 21.39 -3.37
C ARG A 146 1.79 20.21 -3.77
N ILE A 147 2.40 19.25 -4.43
CA ILE A 147 1.72 18.01 -4.81
C ILE A 147 1.57 17.12 -3.57
N LEU A 148 0.33 16.71 -3.29
CA LEU A 148 0.04 15.81 -2.19
C LEU A 148 0.50 14.39 -2.54
N MET A 149 1.27 13.77 -1.64
CA MET A 149 1.68 12.38 -1.76
C MET A 149 1.55 11.69 -0.40
N PHE A 150 0.95 10.50 -0.37
CA PHE A 150 0.98 9.61 0.78
C PHE A 150 1.11 8.14 0.34
N SER A 151 1.62 7.31 1.24
CA SER A 151 2.06 5.95 0.94
C SER A 151 1.60 4.98 2.00
N ARG A 152 1.28 3.73 1.61
CA ARG A 152 1.01 2.65 2.56
C ARG A 152 2.29 2.16 3.21
N SER A 153 3.28 1.79 2.42
CA SER A 153 4.58 1.34 2.91
C SER A 153 5.52 2.53 3.12
N SER A 154 6.23 2.54 4.22
CA SER A 154 7.09 3.65 4.61
C SER A 154 8.33 3.20 5.39
N TYR A 155 9.27 4.11 5.54
CA TYR A 155 10.43 3.97 6.41
C TYR A 155 10.87 5.33 6.96
N ILE A 156 11.73 5.34 7.97
CA ILE A 156 12.28 6.57 8.56
C ILE A 156 12.90 7.44 7.46
N GLY A 157 12.56 8.74 7.46
CA GLY A 157 13.01 9.70 6.46
C GLY A 157 12.06 9.90 5.29
N MET A 158 11.03 9.07 5.11
CA MET A 158 10.06 9.23 4.02
C MET A 158 9.21 10.51 4.15
N HIS A 159 9.06 11.04 5.35
CA HIS A 159 8.33 12.30 5.62
C HIS A 159 8.81 13.49 4.79
N ARG A 160 10.01 13.43 4.23
CA ARG A 160 10.55 14.43 3.29
C ARG A 160 9.86 14.42 1.93
N TYR A 161 9.19 13.33 1.58
CA TYR A 161 8.60 13.09 0.26
C TYR A 161 7.09 12.90 0.29
N GLY A 162 6.53 12.54 1.44
CA GLY A 162 5.09 12.30 1.57
C GLY A 162 4.67 11.90 2.96
N GLY A 163 3.37 11.74 3.13
CA GLY A 163 2.73 11.22 4.33
C GLY A 163 2.42 9.73 4.22
N ILE A 164 1.70 9.22 5.21
CA ILE A 164 1.23 7.84 5.24
C ILE A 164 -0.24 7.77 5.65
N TRP A 165 -0.91 6.68 5.28
CA TRP A 165 -2.09 6.23 6.01
C TRP A 165 -1.81 4.86 6.63
N THR A 166 -2.64 4.47 7.58
CA THR A 166 -2.40 3.27 8.40
C THR A 166 -2.89 1.98 7.74
N GLY A 167 -3.18 1.99 6.44
CA GLY A 167 -3.54 0.82 5.64
C GLY A 167 -4.97 0.34 5.88
N ASP A 168 -5.19 -0.95 5.68
CA ASP A 168 -6.50 -1.60 5.62
C ASP A 168 -7.06 -1.91 7.03
N ASN A 169 -7.34 -0.87 7.80
CA ASN A 169 -7.95 -1.02 9.11
C ASN A 169 -9.34 -1.67 9.00
N LYS A 170 -9.70 -2.53 9.96
CA LYS A 170 -11.06 -3.05 10.06
C LYS A 170 -12.00 -2.02 10.69
N SER A 171 -13.28 -2.08 10.34
CA SER A 171 -14.35 -1.26 10.92
C SER A 171 -14.69 -1.74 12.35
N TRP A 172 -13.70 -1.64 13.24
CA TRP A 172 -13.74 -2.09 14.62
C TRP A 172 -13.29 -1.00 15.58
N TRP A 173 -13.91 -0.96 16.76
CA TRP A 173 -13.55 -0.03 17.82
C TRP A 173 -12.08 -0.13 18.25
N ASN A 174 -11.53 -1.35 18.29
CA ASN A 174 -10.12 -1.57 18.60
C ASN A 174 -9.18 -0.94 17.58
N HIS A 175 -9.56 -0.92 16.30
CA HIS A 175 -8.77 -0.27 15.25
C HIS A 175 -8.84 1.26 15.33
N LEU A 176 -9.98 1.82 15.72
CA LEU A 176 -10.10 3.24 16.04
C LEU A 176 -9.16 3.63 17.19
N LEU A 177 -9.17 2.85 18.28
CA LEU A 177 -8.29 3.07 19.43
C LEU A 177 -6.81 2.91 19.06
N LEU A 178 -6.49 1.92 18.24
CA LEU A 178 -5.13 1.71 17.72
C LEU A 178 -4.62 2.94 16.97
N ASN A 179 -5.44 3.49 16.07
CA ASN A 179 -5.08 4.70 15.31
C ASN A 179 -4.89 5.92 16.21
N LEU A 180 -5.76 6.12 17.19
CA LEU A 180 -5.59 7.19 18.18
C LEU A 180 -4.22 7.13 18.88
N ARG A 181 -3.72 5.92 19.14
CA ARG A 181 -2.42 5.70 19.79
C ARG A 181 -1.24 5.76 18.84
N MET A 182 -1.42 5.31 17.58
CA MET A 182 -0.36 5.29 16.57
C MET A 182 0.00 6.67 16.05
N MET A 183 -0.97 7.56 15.85
CA MET A 183 -0.71 8.87 15.23
C MET A 183 0.30 9.71 16.01
N PRO A 184 0.20 9.87 17.36
CA PRO A 184 1.24 10.56 18.11
C PRO A 184 2.62 9.90 18.01
N SER A 185 2.67 8.57 17.99
CA SER A 185 3.93 7.82 17.87
C SER A 185 4.59 8.05 16.50
N LEU A 186 3.81 8.10 15.42
CA LEU A 186 4.28 8.44 14.07
C LEU A 186 4.81 9.87 14.01
N ASN A 187 4.13 10.81 14.66
CA ASN A 187 4.58 12.20 14.74
C ASN A 187 5.93 12.32 15.46
N MET A 188 6.16 11.53 16.50
CA MET A 188 7.44 11.52 17.23
C MET A 188 8.64 11.09 16.37
N VAL A 189 8.41 10.29 15.32
CA VAL A 189 9.45 9.90 14.35
C VAL A 189 9.44 10.75 13.07
N GLY A 190 8.74 11.90 13.11
CA GLY A 190 8.74 12.89 12.04
C GLY A 190 7.69 12.66 10.94
N ILE A 191 6.85 11.63 11.04
CA ILE A 191 5.76 11.40 10.08
C ILE A 191 4.55 12.21 10.52
N LEU A 192 4.48 13.45 10.06
CA LEU A 192 3.48 14.42 10.51
C LEU A 192 2.17 14.31 9.71
N TYR A 193 2.24 14.03 8.40
CA TYR A 193 1.07 13.90 7.55
C TYR A 193 0.58 12.45 7.57
N THR A 194 -0.35 12.16 8.49
CA THR A 194 -0.87 10.80 8.71
C THR A 194 -2.36 10.82 9.04
N GLY A 195 -3.01 9.69 8.80
CA GLY A 195 -4.39 9.42 9.14
C GLY A 195 -4.76 7.97 8.85
N ALA A 196 -6.01 7.63 9.09
CA ALA A 196 -6.59 6.33 8.81
C ALA A 196 -7.80 6.48 7.88
N ASP A 197 -8.25 5.38 7.31
CA ASP A 197 -9.53 5.32 6.62
C ASP A 197 -10.67 5.47 7.63
N ILE A 198 -11.44 6.55 7.51
CA ILE A 198 -12.52 6.87 8.45
C ILE A 198 -13.59 5.79 8.38
N GLY A 199 -13.93 5.24 9.56
CA GLY A 199 -14.89 4.14 9.67
C GLY A 199 -14.25 2.75 9.53
N GLY A 200 -13.00 2.68 9.10
CA GLY A 200 -12.28 1.46 8.73
C GLY A 200 -12.46 1.10 7.27
N PHE A 201 -11.47 0.41 6.70
CA PHE A 201 -11.47 -0.02 5.31
C PHE A 201 -12.22 -1.35 5.13
N GLY A 202 -11.91 -2.33 5.95
CA GLY A 202 -12.44 -3.69 5.82
C GLY A 202 -13.51 -4.01 6.86
N ALA A 203 -14.65 -4.50 6.45
CA ALA A 203 -15.86 -4.81 7.16
C ALA A 203 -16.89 -3.64 7.19
N ASP A 204 -18.11 -3.97 7.60
CA ASP A 204 -19.24 -3.02 7.63
C ASP A 204 -19.13 -2.08 8.83
N ALA A 205 -19.03 -0.80 8.57
CA ALA A 205 -19.06 0.21 9.62
C ALA A 205 -20.49 0.52 10.06
N THR A 206 -20.67 0.80 11.36
CA THR A 206 -21.90 1.38 11.90
C THR A 206 -21.80 2.90 11.87
N GLU A 207 -22.93 3.59 11.85
CA GLU A 207 -22.99 5.06 11.92
C GLU A 207 -22.21 5.60 13.13
N ASP A 208 -22.39 5.00 14.31
CA ASP A 208 -21.71 5.43 15.54
C ASP A 208 -20.19 5.30 15.41
N LEU A 209 -19.69 4.19 14.84
CA LEU A 209 -18.26 4.02 14.61
C LEU A 209 -17.70 5.05 13.63
N VAL A 210 -18.40 5.30 12.51
CA VAL A 210 -17.99 6.33 11.52
C VAL A 210 -18.00 7.71 12.17
N MET A 211 -19.02 8.03 12.97
CA MET A 211 -19.11 9.28 13.72
C MET A 211 -17.89 9.49 14.63
N ARG A 212 -17.57 8.50 15.47
CA ARG A 212 -16.41 8.58 16.37
C ARG A 212 -15.09 8.64 15.63
N TRP A 213 -14.99 7.92 14.51
CA TRP A 213 -13.78 8.00 13.68
C TRP A 213 -13.64 9.37 12.99
N THR A 214 -14.74 9.95 12.56
CA THR A 214 -14.75 11.32 12.00
C THR A 214 -14.36 12.36 13.05
N GLN A 215 -14.78 12.18 14.31
CA GLN A 215 -14.34 13.03 15.44
C GLN A 215 -12.83 12.92 15.69
N LEU A 216 -12.24 11.73 15.59
CA LEU A 216 -10.79 11.58 15.65
C LEU A 216 -10.11 12.20 14.43
N ALA A 217 -10.64 11.94 13.24
CA ALA A 217 -10.05 12.35 11.98
C ALA A 217 -10.02 13.89 11.79
N MET A 218 -10.94 14.63 12.43
CA MET A 218 -10.91 16.10 12.33
C MET A 218 -9.63 16.72 12.91
N PHE A 219 -8.92 16.00 13.79
CA PHE A 219 -7.62 16.40 14.33
C PHE A 219 -6.43 15.77 13.58
N SER A 220 -6.69 14.88 12.62
CA SER A 220 -5.63 14.21 11.87
C SER A 220 -5.28 14.99 10.61
N PRO A 221 -4.01 15.11 10.22
CA PRO A 221 -3.62 15.78 8.98
C PRO A 221 -4.29 15.17 7.75
N LEU A 222 -4.26 13.84 7.60
CA LEU A 222 -5.03 13.13 6.57
C LEU A 222 -6.43 12.77 7.10
N MET A 223 -7.45 13.35 6.50
CA MET A 223 -8.85 13.04 6.78
C MET A 223 -9.51 12.50 5.52
N ARG A 224 -9.67 11.17 5.43
CA ARG A 224 -10.19 10.49 4.25
C ARG A 224 -11.20 9.41 4.65
N ASN A 225 -12.40 9.46 4.08
CA ASN A 225 -13.35 8.35 4.14
C ASN A 225 -13.04 7.38 2.99
N HIS A 226 -12.78 6.12 3.29
CA HIS A 226 -12.43 5.10 2.32
C HIS A 226 -12.77 3.71 2.85
N SER A 227 -13.40 2.87 2.02
CA SER A 227 -13.79 1.51 2.37
C SER A 227 -13.58 0.53 1.21
N ALA A 228 -13.47 -0.75 1.53
CA ALA A 228 -13.34 -1.80 0.53
C ALA A 228 -14.63 -1.97 -0.28
N MET A 229 -14.47 -2.35 -1.52
CA MET A 229 -15.61 -2.73 -2.37
C MET A 229 -16.36 -3.91 -1.74
N GLY A 230 -17.70 -3.82 -1.72
CA GLY A 230 -18.58 -4.85 -1.16
C GLY A 230 -18.87 -4.72 0.33
N THR A 231 -18.27 -3.73 1.02
CA THR A 231 -18.68 -3.35 2.38
C THR A 231 -19.87 -2.38 2.34
N ARG A 232 -20.48 -2.16 3.52
CA ARG A 232 -21.54 -1.15 3.65
C ARG A 232 -21.02 0.23 3.24
N GLU A 233 -21.84 0.96 2.50
CA GLU A 233 -21.60 2.36 2.17
C GLU A 233 -21.48 3.19 3.46
N GLN A 234 -20.44 3.99 3.57
CA GLN A 234 -20.13 4.76 4.78
C GLN A 234 -19.92 6.26 4.53
N GLU A 235 -20.37 6.75 3.40
CA GLU A 235 -20.42 8.18 3.13
C GLU A 235 -21.34 8.87 4.13
N VAL A 236 -20.88 9.98 4.70
CA VAL A 236 -21.57 10.66 5.82
C VAL A 236 -23.00 11.10 5.50
N TYR A 237 -23.31 11.36 4.23
CA TYR A 237 -24.67 11.72 3.80
C TYR A 237 -25.67 10.54 3.75
N ARG A 238 -25.19 9.32 3.97
CA ARG A 238 -26.01 8.10 4.03
C ARG A 238 -26.61 7.85 5.41
N PHE A 239 -26.12 8.55 6.44
CA PHE A 239 -26.50 8.32 7.82
C PHE A 239 -27.59 9.28 8.28
N ASP A 240 -28.34 8.86 9.31
CA ASP A 240 -29.46 9.63 9.87
C ASP A 240 -28.98 10.92 10.56
N HIS A 241 -27.79 10.89 11.19
CA HIS A 241 -27.22 12.03 11.93
C HIS A 241 -26.27 12.88 11.07
N ILE A 242 -26.68 13.21 9.84
CA ILE A 242 -25.88 14.00 8.90
C ILE A 242 -25.48 15.38 9.45
N GLU A 243 -26.33 16.02 10.25
CA GLU A 243 -26.04 17.35 10.81
C GLU A 243 -24.90 17.31 11.83
N GLU A 244 -24.78 16.22 12.59
CA GLU A 244 -23.68 16.00 13.52
C GLU A 244 -22.36 15.82 12.77
N PHE A 245 -22.34 15.06 11.68
CA PHE A 245 -21.17 14.96 10.79
C PHE A 245 -20.79 16.33 10.21
N ARG A 246 -21.78 17.09 9.75
CA ARG A 246 -21.55 18.44 9.21
C ARG A 246 -20.91 19.37 10.24
N LYS A 247 -21.37 19.34 11.50
CA LYS A 247 -20.76 20.11 12.59
C LYS A 247 -19.29 19.74 12.82
N ILE A 248 -18.97 18.45 12.83
CA ILE A 248 -17.59 17.97 13.01
C ILE A 248 -16.70 18.45 11.86
N ILE A 249 -17.17 18.32 10.62
CA ILE A 249 -16.44 18.76 9.43
C ILE A 249 -16.24 20.28 9.44
N ASN A 250 -17.26 21.04 9.83
CA ASN A 250 -17.16 22.50 9.94
C ASN A 250 -16.14 22.94 11.00
N ILE A 251 -16.02 22.25 12.13
CA ILE A 251 -14.98 22.54 13.13
C ILE A 251 -13.56 22.42 12.52
N ARG A 252 -13.36 21.48 11.59
CA ARG A 252 -12.07 21.32 10.92
C ARG A 252 -11.77 22.43 9.91
N TYR A 253 -12.77 22.89 9.16
CA TYR A 253 -12.62 23.78 8.01
C TYR A 253 -13.11 25.22 8.26
N GLY A 254 -13.73 25.48 9.40
CA GLY A 254 -14.17 26.80 9.86
C GLY A 254 -13.11 27.49 10.68
#